data_d485467d26c97af03e724653cfb8f964
#
_entry.id   d485467d26c97af03e724653cfb8f964
#
_cell.length_a   1.000
_cell.length_b   1.000
_cell.length_c   1.000
_cell.angle_alpha   90.00
_cell.angle_beta   90.00
_cell.angle_gamma   90.00
#
_symmetry.space_group_name_H-M   'P 1'
#
loop_
_entity.id
_entity.type
_entity.pdbx_description
1 polymer ?
#
loop_
_entity_poly.entity_id
_entity_poly.type
_entity_poly.pdbx_seq_one_letter_code
_entity_poly.pdbx_strand_id
1 'polypeptide(L)'
;MSYKDKMNQYSDLYLLGYTTTKCRHIRRCVLERGVDELGLQKVVDTIYMNIKRGLTKHTPPERAIDKWISDLDWLRRVYFLSGQRVYWPQNYEGFGE
;
A
#
# COMPACT_ATOMS: atom_id res chain seq x y z
N MET A 1 -25.38 1.83 -3.37
CA MET A 1 -24.79 3.12 -3.63
C MET A 1 -23.29 3.05 -3.64
N SER A 2 -22.67 3.74 -4.53
CA SER A 2 -21.23 3.71 -4.73
C SER A 2 -20.41 4.43 -3.65
N TYR A 3 -21.06 4.88 -2.59
CA TYR A 3 -20.38 5.66 -1.57
C TYR A 3 -19.21 4.93 -0.93
N LYS A 4 -19.40 3.65 -0.61
CA LYS A 4 -18.33 2.83 -0.02
C LYS A 4 -17.18 2.64 -0.99
N ASP A 5 -17.47 2.48 -2.26
CA ASP A 5 -16.42 2.33 -3.27
C ASP A 5 -15.61 3.61 -3.41
N LYS A 6 -16.28 4.76 -3.33
CA LYS A 6 -15.59 6.04 -3.33
C LYS A 6 -14.69 6.19 -2.12
N MET A 7 -15.12 5.72 -0.97
CA MET A 7 -14.29 5.79 0.24
C MET A 7 -13.02 4.98 0.09
N ASN A 8 -13.07 3.85 -0.61
CA ASN A 8 -11.87 3.06 -0.88
C ASN A 8 -10.88 3.83 -1.77
N GLN A 9 -11.39 4.59 -2.72
CA GLN A 9 -10.56 5.43 -3.57
C GLN A 9 -9.93 6.59 -2.80
N TYR A 10 -10.62 7.06 -1.78
CA TYR A 10 -10.21 8.22 -1.00
C TYR A 10 -9.73 7.83 0.39
N SER A 11 -8.97 6.74 0.48
CA SER A 11 -8.31 6.39 1.73
C SER A 11 -7.42 7.54 2.17
N ASP A 12 -7.10 7.60 3.45
CA ASP A 12 -6.24 8.65 3.98
C ASP A 12 -4.91 8.72 3.24
N LEU A 13 -4.35 7.56 2.91
CA LEU A 13 -3.08 7.51 2.19
C LEU A 13 -3.23 8.08 0.78
N TYR A 14 -4.32 7.76 0.10
CA TYR A 14 -4.61 8.33 -1.21
C TYR A 14 -4.74 9.86 -1.13
N LEU A 15 -5.39 10.35 -0.09
CA LEU A 15 -5.57 11.80 0.10
C LEU A 15 -4.24 12.51 0.35
N LEU A 16 -3.23 11.80 0.85
CA LEU A 16 -1.88 12.35 0.98
C LEU A 16 -1.13 12.35 -0.35
N GLY A 17 -1.70 11.77 -1.38
CA GLY A 17 -1.11 11.75 -2.72
C GLY A 17 -0.55 10.42 -3.16
N TYR A 18 -0.80 9.36 -2.41
CA TYR A 18 -0.29 8.05 -2.78
C TYR A 18 -1.09 7.45 -3.93
N THR A 19 -0.44 7.26 -5.06
CA THR A 19 -1.06 6.63 -6.23
C THR A 19 0.03 5.99 -7.08
N THR A 20 -0.31 4.88 -7.73
CA THR A 20 0.64 4.15 -8.58
C THR A 20 1.01 4.90 -9.85
N THR A 21 0.32 5.99 -10.18
CA THR A 21 0.69 6.83 -11.32
C THR A 21 1.94 7.65 -11.05
N LYS A 22 2.32 7.81 -9.78
CA LYS A 22 3.54 8.53 -9.41
C LYS A 22 4.76 7.61 -9.49
N CYS A 23 5.92 8.19 -9.72
CA CYS A 23 7.15 7.42 -9.76
C CYS A 23 7.51 6.91 -8.36
N ARG A 24 8.43 5.96 -8.32
CA ARG A 24 8.85 5.33 -7.07
C ARG A 24 9.31 6.34 -6.02
N HIS A 25 10.12 7.30 -6.42
CA HIS A 25 10.65 8.30 -5.50
C HIS A 25 9.52 9.10 -4.84
N ILE A 26 8.58 9.56 -5.64
CA ILE A 26 7.44 10.33 -5.13
C ILE A 26 6.57 9.46 -4.21
N ARG A 27 6.32 8.21 -4.61
CA ARG A 27 5.54 7.30 -3.78
C ARG A 27 6.18 7.11 -2.40
N ARG A 28 7.51 6.93 -2.36
CA ARG A 28 8.24 6.75 -1.10
C ARG A 28 8.16 8.00 -0.21
N CYS A 29 8.25 9.19 -0.80
CA CYS A 29 8.08 10.43 -0.05
C CYS A 29 6.69 10.51 0.58
N VAL A 30 5.67 10.14 -0.17
CA VAL A 30 4.30 10.12 0.35
C VAL A 30 4.15 9.07 1.45
N LEU A 31 4.78 7.91 1.28
CA LEU A 31 4.71 6.86 2.30
C LEU A 31 5.38 7.29 3.61
N GLU A 32 6.52 7.96 3.53
CA GLU A 32 7.17 8.52 4.72
C GLU A 32 6.24 9.48 5.44
N ARG A 33 5.60 10.36 4.69
CA ARG A 33 4.62 11.28 5.27
C ARG A 33 3.44 10.52 5.86
N GLY A 34 2.98 9.49 5.17
CA GLY A 34 1.88 8.66 5.66
C GLY A 34 2.21 7.99 6.99
N VAL A 35 3.44 7.47 7.12
CA VAL A 35 3.88 6.85 8.38
C VAL A 35 3.85 7.88 9.51
N ASP A 36 4.29 9.11 9.24
CA ASP A 36 4.30 10.16 10.25
C ASP A 36 2.88 10.59 10.66
N GLU A 37 1.98 10.71 9.68
CA GLU A 37 0.65 11.25 9.95
C GLU A 37 -0.39 10.20 10.31
N LEU A 38 -0.27 9.00 9.77
CA LEU A 38 -1.28 7.94 9.94
C LEU A 38 -0.78 6.78 10.78
N GLY A 39 0.51 6.65 10.94
CA GLY A 39 1.12 5.50 11.60
C GLY A 39 1.44 4.39 10.62
N LEU A 40 2.51 3.66 10.92
CA LEU A 40 3.01 2.60 10.06
C LEU A 40 1.97 1.49 9.81
N GLN A 41 1.24 1.08 10.87
CA GLN A 41 0.26 0.01 10.73
C GLN A 41 -0.81 0.35 9.72
N LYS A 42 -1.30 1.59 9.76
CA LYS A 42 -2.36 2.01 8.83
C LYS A 42 -1.85 2.05 7.39
N VAL A 43 -0.63 2.53 7.20
CA VAL A 43 -0.02 2.58 5.86
C VAL A 43 0.15 1.16 5.31
N VAL A 44 0.71 0.27 6.10
CA VAL A 44 0.91 -1.13 5.72
C VAL A 44 -0.42 -1.80 5.37
N ASP A 45 -1.41 -1.65 6.24
CA ASP A 45 -2.72 -2.28 6.03
C ASP A 45 -3.39 -1.74 4.76
N THR A 46 -3.28 -0.44 4.51
CA THR A 46 -3.88 0.16 3.31
C THR A 46 -3.29 -0.43 2.04
N ILE A 47 -1.96 -0.52 1.97
CA ILE A 47 -1.30 -1.07 0.79
C ILE A 47 -1.62 -2.55 0.63
N TYR A 48 -1.60 -3.30 1.71
CA TYR A 48 -1.93 -4.72 1.67
C TYR A 48 -3.35 -4.96 1.17
N MET A 49 -4.31 -4.16 1.64
CA MET A 49 -5.69 -4.26 1.17
C MET A 49 -5.82 -3.93 -0.31
N ASN A 50 -5.04 -2.97 -0.80
CA ASN A 50 -5.03 -2.66 -2.23
C ASN A 50 -4.55 -3.86 -3.04
N ILE A 51 -3.52 -4.55 -2.58
CA ILE A 51 -3.02 -5.76 -3.24
C ILE A 51 -4.12 -6.82 -3.29
N LYS A 52 -4.76 -7.08 -2.17
CA LYS A 52 -5.80 -8.11 -2.09
C LYS A 52 -6.97 -7.79 -3.01
N ARG A 53 -7.44 -6.54 -3.01
CA ARG A 53 -8.54 -6.14 -3.89
C ARG A 53 -8.15 -6.26 -5.36
N GLY A 54 -6.94 -5.87 -5.70
CA GLY A 54 -6.46 -5.98 -7.07
C GLY A 54 -6.47 -7.42 -7.55
N LEU A 55 -6.06 -8.35 -6.69
CA LEU A 55 -5.98 -9.77 -7.05
C LEU A 55 -7.35 -10.41 -7.22
N THR A 56 -8.39 -9.85 -6.62
CA THR A 56 -9.75 -10.40 -6.76
C THR A 56 -10.50 -9.90 -7.98
N LYS A 57 -9.92 -8.95 -8.71
CA LYS A 57 -10.57 -8.43 -9.92
C LYS A 57 -10.49 -9.44 -11.06
N HIS A 58 -11.50 -9.39 -11.94
CA HIS A 58 -11.51 -10.25 -13.11
C HIS A 58 -10.25 -10.07 -13.96
N THR A 59 -9.82 -8.82 -14.12
CA THR A 59 -8.56 -8.51 -14.79
C THR A 59 -7.68 -7.75 -13.79
N PRO A 60 -6.81 -8.46 -13.06
CA PRO A 60 -5.98 -7.79 -12.05
C PRO A 60 -5.06 -6.73 -12.66
N PRO A 61 -4.93 -5.57 -12.02
CA PRO A 61 -4.03 -4.52 -12.49
C PRO A 61 -2.59 -4.86 -12.11
N GLU A 62 -1.94 -5.71 -12.90
CA GLU A 62 -0.64 -6.29 -12.57
C GLU A 62 0.43 -5.24 -12.27
N ARG A 63 0.48 -4.16 -13.06
CA ARG A 63 1.48 -3.11 -12.84
C ARG A 63 1.28 -2.41 -11.51
N ALA A 64 0.02 -2.13 -11.16
CA ALA A 64 -0.28 -1.51 -9.87
C ALA A 64 0.06 -2.45 -8.73
N ILE A 65 -0.30 -3.72 -8.86
CA ILE A 65 0.00 -4.73 -7.84
C ILE A 65 1.51 -4.83 -7.61
N ASP A 66 2.30 -4.87 -8.68
CA ASP A 66 3.76 -4.92 -8.58
C ASP A 66 4.31 -3.71 -7.82
N LYS A 67 3.76 -2.53 -8.09
CA LYS A 67 4.18 -1.32 -7.41
C LYS A 67 3.81 -1.35 -5.93
N TRP A 68 2.61 -1.82 -5.60
CA TRP A 68 2.20 -1.96 -4.20
C TRP A 68 3.08 -2.96 -3.45
N ILE A 69 3.40 -4.09 -4.07
CA ILE A 69 4.29 -5.08 -3.46
C ILE A 69 5.68 -4.49 -3.23
N SER A 70 6.21 -3.79 -4.23
CA SER A 70 7.51 -3.13 -4.11
C SER A 70 7.51 -2.10 -2.98
N ASP A 71 6.44 -1.31 -2.88
CA ASP A 71 6.32 -0.29 -1.84
C ASP A 71 6.19 -0.91 -0.46
N LEU A 72 5.41 -1.98 -0.35
CA LEU A 72 5.25 -2.69 0.92
C LEU A 72 6.59 -3.30 1.36
N ASP A 73 7.33 -3.88 0.43
CA ASP A 73 8.65 -4.43 0.73
C ASP A 73 9.63 -3.34 1.19
N TRP A 74 9.56 -2.16 0.59
CA TRP A 74 10.38 -1.03 1.00
C TRP A 74 10.04 -0.61 2.44
N LEU A 75 8.76 -0.52 2.78
CA LEU A 75 8.33 -0.21 4.14
C LEU A 75 8.84 -1.24 5.13
N ARG A 76 8.81 -2.51 4.75
CA ARG A 76 9.30 -3.59 5.59
C ARG A 76 10.78 -3.38 5.91
N ARG A 77 11.58 -3.10 4.90
CA ARG A 77 13.02 -2.92 5.08
C ARG A 77 13.35 -1.68 5.89
N VAL A 78 12.64 -0.59 5.63
CA VAL A 78 12.98 0.70 6.27
C VAL A 78 12.45 0.79 7.70
N TYR A 79 11.24 0.28 7.92
CA TYR A 79 10.57 0.47 9.21
C TYR A 79 10.45 -0.79 10.04
N PHE A 80 9.92 -1.86 9.45
CA PHE A 80 9.64 -3.07 10.23
C PHE A 80 10.92 -3.77 10.68
N LEU A 81 11.86 -3.97 9.78
CA LEU A 81 13.11 -4.64 10.13
C LEU A 81 14.01 -3.78 11.00
N SER A 82 13.76 -2.47 11.07
CA SER A 82 14.50 -1.58 11.96
C SER A 82 13.92 -1.54 13.37
N GLY A 83 12.86 -2.30 13.64
CA GLY A 83 12.35 -2.49 14.98
C GLY A 83 11.00 -1.91 15.30
N GLN A 84 10.32 -1.28 14.34
CA GLN A 84 8.99 -0.76 14.60
C GLN A 84 7.98 -1.90 14.73
N ARG A 85 7.15 -1.84 15.77
CA ARG A 85 6.21 -2.92 16.07
C ARG A 85 4.89 -2.69 15.35
N VAL A 86 4.62 -3.52 14.36
CA VAL A 86 3.34 -3.55 13.68
C VAL A 86 3.06 -4.99 13.30
N TYR A 87 1.79 -5.28 13.06
CA TYR A 87 1.40 -6.56 12.49
C TYR A 87 1.75 -6.55 11.00
N TRP A 88 2.65 -7.43 10.58
CA TRP A 88 3.06 -7.47 9.18
C TRP A 88 2.29 -8.55 8.43
N PRO A 89 1.65 -8.20 7.30
CA PRO A 89 0.91 -9.19 6.51
C PRO A 89 1.88 -10.22 5.93
N GLN A 90 1.38 -11.43 5.75
CA GLN A 90 2.19 -12.54 5.23
C GLN A 90 1.69 -12.96 3.86
N ASN A 91 2.58 -13.59 3.11
CA ASN A 91 2.28 -14.20 1.82
C ASN A 91 1.90 -13.22 0.72
N TYR A 92 2.12 -11.93 0.91
CA TYR A 92 1.85 -10.98 -0.17
C TYR A 92 2.87 -11.09 -1.29
N GLU A 93 4.06 -11.56 -0.98
CA GLU A 93 5.15 -11.68 -1.97
C GLU A 93 4.88 -12.78 -2.98
N GLY A 94 4.14 -13.80 -2.59
CA GLY A 94 3.83 -14.92 -3.46
C GLY A 94 2.59 -14.73 -4.31
N PHE A 95 1.95 -13.59 -4.24
CA PHE A 95 0.70 -13.37 -4.95
C PHE A 95 0.83 -13.43 -6.47
N GLY A 96 1.98 -13.11 -6.99
CA GLY A 96 2.22 -13.12 -8.43
C GLY A 96 2.78 -14.41 -8.99
N GLU A 97 2.95 -15.41 -8.15
CA GLU A 97 3.61 -16.67 -8.56
C GLU A 97 2.64 -17.67 -9.15
#